data_b3796bc249afacf446f6624ec2e5bcb0
#
_entry.id   b3796bc249afacf446f6624ec2e5bcb0
#
_cell.length_a   1.000
_cell.length_b   1.000
_cell.length_c   1.000
_cell.angle_alpha   90.00
_cell.angle_beta   90.00
_cell.angle_gamma   90.00
#
_symmetry.space_group_name_H-M   'P 1'
#
loop_
_entity.id
_entity.type
_entity.pdbx_description
1 polymer ?
#
loop_
_entity_poly.entity_id
_entity_poly.type
_entity_poly.pdbx_seq_one_letter_code
_entity_poly.pdbx_strand_id
1 'polypeptide(L)'
;ELNLAESALLVGILPAPSRYAPHVNPDFALQRRNMVLQRMNQEGFISEQELQKTIHAPISLIRIHDSTTVATSYYVEHVRRYLIKKYGSKVLYQGGLRVYLAMDLNYQTHAHEALRKGILDLTKRQGFRGVLNNNSFDNSSLTDNSTDENTLKIDSLFLGNIVAGVVKEVSKKNVSVELGESYGILEWSNISTWKNGNILKDKRPIKISNPAEIFSVGDEVEVRLADYDSKNNFFRLQLYQEPLVNGALLAMNPTSGEVLSMTGGYRYGESEFNRSIQALRQPGSSFKPIVYSAALDAGFTLSSALIDSPRAYATGAETAGDAEIWTPKNYGDKVMGKVSLRTALVKSLNLPTIGLCEELKPKLVIAYSR
;
A
#
# COMPACT_ATOMS: atom_id res chain seq x y z
N GLU A 1 -20.81 -3.37 25.87
CA GLU A 1 -21.96 -2.49 26.19
C GLU A 1 -21.47 -1.07 26.43
N LEU A 2 -22.29 -0.07 26.05
CA LEU A 2 -21.97 1.34 26.28
C LEU A 2 -22.20 1.69 27.76
N ASN A 3 -21.29 2.46 28.33
CA ASN A 3 -21.49 3.06 29.63
C ASN A 3 -22.32 4.35 29.51
N LEU A 4 -22.70 4.93 30.67
CA LEU A 4 -23.54 6.14 30.73
C LEU A 4 -22.90 7.33 29.99
N ALA A 5 -21.59 7.55 30.16
CA ALA A 5 -20.86 8.64 29.47
C ALA A 5 -20.85 8.48 27.96
N GLU A 6 -20.62 7.27 27.48
CA GLU A 6 -20.61 6.93 26.04
C GLU A 6 -22.01 7.07 25.43
N SER A 7 -23.03 6.59 26.11
CA SER A 7 -24.43 6.73 25.71
C SER A 7 -24.85 8.18 25.58
N ALA A 8 -24.53 9.00 26.58
CA ALA A 8 -24.82 10.43 26.58
C ALA A 8 -24.03 11.19 25.49
N LEU A 9 -22.79 10.78 25.24
CA LEU A 9 -21.97 11.32 24.13
C LEU A 9 -22.63 11.05 22.79
N LEU A 10 -23.00 9.81 22.51
CA LEU A 10 -23.64 9.44 21.23
C LEU A 10 -24.93 10.24 21.01
N VAL A 11 -25.79 10.38 22.01
CA VAL A 11 -26.99 11.23 21.91
C VAL A 11 -26.63 12.69 21.69
N GLY A 12 -25.59 13.18 22.37
CA GLY A 12 -25.15 14.57 22.31
C GLY A 12 -24.66 14.99 20.93
N ILE A 13 -24.11 14.09 20.12
CA ILE A 13 -23.58 14.40 18.78
C ILE A 13 -24.63 14.35 17.66
N LEU A 14 -25.78 13.71 17.88
CA LEU A 14 -26.83 13.51 16.86
C LEU A 14 -27.30 14.78 16.15
N PRO A 15 -27.49 15.95 16.81
CA PRO A 15 -28.00 17.14 16.14
C PRO A 15 -27.08 17.71 15.06
N ALA A 16 -25.76 17.51 15.17
CA ALA A 16 -24.77 17.94 14.16
C ALA A 16 -23.52 17.07 14.25
N PRO A 17 -23.57 15.84 13.72
CA PRO A 17 -22.50 14.86 13.90
C PRO A 17 -21.11 15.35 13.45
N SER A 18 -21.01 16.02 12.33
CA SER A 18 -19.74 16.55 11.81
C SER A 18 -19.15 17.66 12.71
N ARG A 19 -20.03 18.47 13.35
CA ARG A 19 -19.59 19.56 14.24
C ARG A 19 -19.24 19.09 15.63
N TYR A 20 -19.98 18.11 16.13
CA TYR A 20 -19.85 17.61 17.52
C TYR A 20 -19.09 16.28 17.60
N ALA A 21 -18.49 15.84 16.49
CA ALA A 21 -17.65 14.65 16.49
C ALA A 21 -16.46 14.81 17.46
N PRO A 22 -16.27 13.91 18.41
CA PRO A 22 -15.26 14.10 19.46
C PRO A 22 -13.81 14.01 18.96
N HIS A 23 -13.57 13.45 17.80
CA HIS A 23 -12.26 13.44 17.12
C HIS A 23 -11.96 14.73 16.36
N VAL A 24 -12.98 15.57 16.09
CA VAL A 24 -12.84 16.87 15.42
C VAL A 24 -12.88 18.01 16.43
N ASN A 25 -13.87 17.98 17.30
CA ASN A 25 -14.12 19.04 18.28
C ASN A 25 -14.39 18.46 19.69
N PRO A 26 -13.35 17.98 20.40
CA PRO A 26 -13.52 17.29 21.68
C PRO A 26 -14.23 18.14 22.73
N ASP A 27 -13.97 19.46 22.78
CA ASP A 27 -14.59 20.36 23.73
C ASP A 27 -16.10 20.52 23.52
N PHE A 28 -16.51 20.67 22.25
CA PHE A 28 -17.93 20.71 21.92
C PHE A 28 -18.62 19.37 22.17
N ALA A 29 -17.95 18.26 21.88
CA ALA A 29 -18.46 16.93 22.18
C ALA A 29 -18.68 16.75 23.71
N LEU A 30 -17.71 17.21 24.51
CA LEU A 30 -17.79 17.19 25.97
C LEU A 30 -18.96 18.03 26.51
N GLN A 31 -19.11 19.28 26.01
CA GLN A 31 -20.22 20.16 26.36
C GLN A 31 -21.57 19.52 26.01
N ARG A 32 -21.70 18.93 24.83
CA ARG A 32 -22.94 18.28 24.39
C ARG A 32 -23.27 17.05 25.25
N ARG A 33 -22.26 16.19 25.55
CA ARG A 33 -22.42 15.06 26.48
C ARG A 33 -22.92 15.54 27.84
N ASN A 34 -22.29 16.55 28.41
CA ASN A 34 -22.60 17.05 29.72
C ASN A 34 -24.02 17.67 29.78
N MET A 35 -24.43 18.34 28.68
CA MET A 35 -25.81 18.83 28.54
C MET A 35 -26.85 17.68 28.56
N VAL A 36 -26.56 16.57 27.87
CA VAL A 36 -27.43 15.38 27.87
C VAL A 36 -27.51 14.80 29.30
N LEU A 37 -26.38 14.63 30.00
CA LEU A 37 -26.33 14.12 31.36
C LEU A 37 -27.10 14.99 32.35
N GLN A 38 -26.94 16.31 32.25
CA GLN A 38 -27.72 17.27 33.08
C GLN A 38 -29.23 17.13 32.81
N ARG A 39 -29.63 16.98 31.56
CA ARG A 39 -31.04 16.79 31.22
C ARG A 39 -31.59 15.45 31.74
N MET A 40 -30.82 14.39 31.66
CA MET A 40 -31.17 13.07 32.24
C MET A 40 -31.37 13.15 33.74
N ASN A 41 -30.54 13.92 34.45
CA ASN A 41 -30.72 14.13 35.91
C ASN A 41 -31.97 14.96 36.19
N GLN A 42 -32.21 16.05 35.47
CA GLN A 42 -33.41 16.89 35.64
C GLN A 42 -34.73 16.11 35.43
N GLU A 43 -34.73 15.16 34.48
CA GLU A 43 -35.90 14.30 34.22
C GLU A 43 -35.94 13.04 35.11
N GLY A 44 -35.01 12.89 36.06
CA GLY A 44 -34.98 11.79 37.02
C GLY A 44 -34.49 10.44 36.47
N PHE A 45 -33.89 10.39 35.30
CA PHE A 45 -33.34 9.16 34.71
C PHE A 45 -32.02 8.72 35.34
N ILE A 46 -31.26 9.65 35.92
CA ILE A 46 -30.02 9.39 36.64
C ILE A 46 -30.01 10.20 37.94
N SER A 47 -29.34 9.67 38.98
CA SER A 47 -29.15 10.35 40.24
C SER A 47 -28.10 11.45 40.17
N GLU A 48 -28.10 12.38 41.12
CA GLU A 48 -27.07 13.41 41.22
C GLU A 48 -25.67 12.80 41.42
N GLN A 49 -25.56 11.70 42.15
CA GLN A 49 -24.28 11.00 42.31
C GLN A 49 -23.73 10.43 40.99
N GLU A 50 -24.60 9.86 40.15
CA GLU A 50 -24.25 9.37 38.83
C GLU A 50 -23.86 10.49 37.88
N LEU A 51 -24.59 11.63 37.94
CA LEU A 51 -24.24 12.82 37.17
C LEU A 51 -22.84 13.30 37.53
N GLN A 52 -22.55 13.53 38.81
CA GLN A 52 -21.26 14.06 39.26
C GLN A 52 -20.09 13.12 38.92
N LYS A 53 -20.29 11.83 39.04
CA LYS A 53 -19.28 10.82 38.63
C LYS A 53 -19.03 10.84 37.15
N THR A 54 -20.06 11.01 36.32
CA THR A 54 -19.98 10.85 34.85
C THR A 54 -19.57 12.14 34.17
N ILE A 55 -19.93 13.32 34.67
CA ILE A 55 -19.64 14.61 34.06
C ILE A 55 -18.13 14.91 34.02
N HIS A 56 -17.37 14.37 34.95
CA HIS A 56 -15.92 14.52 35.05
C HIS A 56 -15.17 13.39 34.34
N ALA A 57 -15.85 12.37 33.80
CA ALA A 57 -15.21 11.30 33.07
C ALA A 57 -14.61 11.82 31.76
N PRO A 58 -13.35 11.50 31.42
CA PRO A 58 -12.76 11.90 30.17
C PRO A 58 -13.46 11.21 28.98
N ILE A 59 -13.47 11.85 27.82
CA ILE A 59 -13.85 11.18 26.56
C ILE A 59 -12.67 10.32 26.14
N SER A 60 -12.80 9.00 26.27
CA SER A 60 -11.81 8.04 25.78
C SER A 60 -12.16 7.66 24.34
N LEU A 61 -11.43 8.20 23.39
CA LEU A 61 -11.54 7.79 21.98
C LEU A 61 -10.53 6.68 21.73
N ILE A 62 -11.02 5.49 21.49
CA ILE A 62 -10.22 4.46 20.85
C ILE A 62 -10.18 4.83 19.38
N ARG A 63 -9.10 5.48 18.93
CA ARG A 63 -8.83 5.54 17.49
C ARG A 63 -8.57 4.10 17.06
N ILE A 64 -9.56 3.51 16.42
CA ILE A 64 -9.38 2.27 15.70
C ILE A 64 -8.50 2.63 14.46
N HIS A 65 -7.21 2.82 14.70
CA HIS A 65 -6.20 2.46 13.73
C HIS A 65 -6.15 0.93 13.77
N ASP A 66 -7.28 0.33 13.44
CA ASP A 66 -7.33 -1.10 13.32
C ASP A 66 -6.49 -1.46 12.08
N SER A 67 -5.26 -1.89 12.36
CA SER A 67 -4.35 -2.39 11.33
C SER A 67 -5.05 -3.43 10.46
N THR A 68 -6.00 -4.16 11.02
CA THR A 68 -6.86 -5.13 10.36
C THR A 68 -7.78 -4.47 9.34
N THR A 69 -8.49 -3.39 9.71
CA THR A 69 -9.36 -2.65 8.77
C THR A 69 -8.56 -2.07 7.61
N VAL A 70 -7.40 -1.49 7.87
CA VAL A 70 -6.51 -0.96 6.83
C VAL A 70 -5.99 -2.08 5.92
N ALA A 71 -5.56 -3.19 6.50
CA ALA A 71 -5.05 -4.33 5.74
C ALA A 71 -6.12 -4.98 4.86
N THR A 72 -7.38 -5.05 5.33
CA THR A 72 -8.48 -5.72 4.62
C THR A 72 -9.20 -4.86 3.58
N SER A 73 -8.96 -3.54 3.56
CA SER A 73 -9.74 -2.58 2.76
C SER A 73 -9.90 -2.96 1.28
N TYR A 74 -8.83 -3.35 0.60
CA TYR A 74 -8.89 -3.76 -0.81
C TYR A 74 -9.74 -5.01 -1.04
N TYR A 75 -9.64 -5.99 -0.14
CA TYR A 75 -10.40 -7.22 -0.25
C TYR A 75 -11.89 -6.96 0.01
N VAL A 76 -12.20 -6.26 1.09
CA VAL A 76 -13.58 -5.93 1.47
C VAL A 76 -14.27 -5.09 0.39
N GLU A 77 -13.56 -4.08 -0.16
CA GLU A 77 -14.11 -3.25 -1.23
C GLU A 77 -14.34 -4.05 -2.53
N HIS A 78 -13.46 -4.99 -2.86
CA HIS A 78 -13.68 -5.90 -3.99
C HIS A 78 -14.96 -6.71 -3.81
N VAL A 79 -15.16 -7.30 -2.64
CA VAL A 79 -16.37 -8.07 -2.30
C VAL A 79 -17.61 -7.17 -2.32
N ARG A 80 -17.51 -5.96 -1.76
CA ARG A 80 -18.62 -4.98 -1.76
C ARG A 80 -19.07 -4.67 -3.20
N ARG A 81 -18.13 -4.38 -4.09
CA ARG A 81 -18.42 -4.09 -5.51
C ARG A 81 -19.05 -5.29 -6.22
N TYR A 82 -18.54 -6.49 -5.95
CA TYR A 82 -19.12 -7.73 -6.49
C TYR A 82 -20.57 -7.91 -6.04
N LEU A 83 -20.85 -7.73 -4.74
CA LEU A 83 -22.19 -7.89 -4.19
C LEU A 83 -23.16 -6.84 -4.70
N ILE A 84 -22.74 -5.59 -4.85
CA ILE A 84 -23.55 -4.53 -5.48
C ILE A 84 -23.92 -4.91 -6.91
N LYS A 85 -22.95 -5.39 -7.70
CA LYS A 85 -23.19 -5.82 -9.07
C LYS A 85 -24.16 -6.99 -9.16
N LYS A 86 -24.10 -7.91 -8.20
CA LYS A 86 -24.89 -9.14 -8.19
C LYS A 86 -26.30 -8.96 -7.61
N TYR A 87 -26.45 -8.20 -6.53
CA TYR A 87 -27.69 -8.10 -5.76
C TYR A 87 -28.28 -6.68 -5.69
N GLY A 88 -27.52 -5.67 -6.10
CA GLY A 88 -27.89 -4.27 -5.97
C GLY A 88 -27.57 -3.68 -4.59
N SER A 89 -27.45 -2.35 -4.54
CA SER A 89 -27.08 -1.62 -3.33
C SER A 89 -28.14 -1.74 -2.21
N LYS A 90 -29.42 -1.72 -2.56
CA LYS A 90 -30.51 -1.85 -1.59
C LYS A 90 -30.42 -3.17 -0.80
N VAL A 91 -30.19 -4.28 -1.50
CA VAL A 91 -30.08 -5.60 -0.85
C VAL A 91 -28.81 -5.66 0.02
N LEU A 92 -27.70 -5.14 -0.47
CA LEU A 92 -26.45 -5.13 0.29
C LEU A 92 -26.58 -4.36 1.60
N TYR A 93 -27.15 -3.14 1.58
CA TYR A 93 -27.14 -2.26 2.75
C TYR A 93 -28.38 -2.37 3.65
N GLN A 94 -29.49 -2.92 3.15
CA GLN A 94 -30.76 -2.99 3.85
C GLN A 94 -31.31 -4.43 3.96
N GLY A 95 -30.70 -5.38 3.27
CA GLY A 95 -31.20 -6.77 3.20
C GLY A 95 -30.73 -7.68 4.32
N GLY A 96 -29.91 -7.19 5.27
CA GLY A 96 -29.42 -8.01 6.41
C GLY A 96 -28.50 -9.17 5.98
N LEU A 97 -27.74 -9.01 4.91
CA LEU A 97 -26.86 -10.06 4.39
C LEU A 97 -25.72 -10.39 5.38
N ARG A 98 -25.44 -11.68 5.54
CA ARG A 98 -24.23 -12.19 6.16
C ARG A 98 -23.31 -12.74 5.08
N VAL A 99 -22.09 -12.20 4.98
CA VAL A 99 -21.14 -12.54 3.93
C VAL A 99 -19.95 -13.24 4.55
N TYR A 100 -19.74 -14.50 4.18
CA TYR A 100 -18.61 -15.31 4.62
C TYR A 100 -17.56 -15.32 3.51
N LEU A 101 -16.32 -15.05 3.86
CA LEU A 101 -15.19 -14.92 2.93
C LEU A 101 -14.15 -16.01 3.21
N ALA A 102 -13.43 -16.41 2.19
CA ALA A 102 -12.26 -17.28 2.33
C ALA A 102 -11.01 -16.51 2.85
N MET A 103 -11.12 -15.20 3.05
CA MET A 103 -10.02 -14.38 3.57
C MET A 103 -9.54 -14.90 4.92
N ASP A 104 -8.24 -15.15 5.02
CA ASP A 104 -7.55 -15.43 6.27
C ASP A 104 -6.86 -14.14 6.76
N LEU A 105 -7.19 -13.69 7.97
CA LEU A 105 -6.68 -12.43 8.52
C LEU A 105 -5.16 -12.42 8.69
N ASN A 106 -4.55 -13.56 9.04
CA ASN A 106 -3.11 -13.65 9.19
C ASN A 106 -2.42 -13.51 7.83
N TYR A 107 -2.90 -14.25 6.81
CA TYR A 107 -2.40 -14.09 5.43
C TYR A 107 -2.61 -12.67 4.93
N GLN A 108 -3.77 -12.07 5.20
CA GLN A 108 -4.09 -10.71 4.75
C GLN A 108 -3.16 -9.66 5.40
N THR A 109 -2.94 -9.75 6.70
CA THR A 109 -2.04 -8.84 7.44
C THR A 109 -0.60 -8.98 6.94
N HIS A 110 -0.09 -10.21 6.88
CA HIS A 110 1.27 -10.45 6.37
C HIS A 110 1.46 -10.02 4.91
N ALA A 111 0.44 -10.25 4.06
CA ALA A 111 0.48 -9.80 2.66
C ALA A 111 0.56 -8.27 2.56
N HIS A 112 -0.23 -7.56 3.35
CA HIS A 112 -0.20 -6.10 3.41
C HIS A 112 1.16 -5.56 3.88
N GLU A 113 1.69 -6.12 4.96
CA GLU A 113 3.00 -5.74 5.51
C GLU A 113 4.14 -6.05 4.53
N ALA A 114 4.14 -7.24 3.94
CA ALA A 114 5.16 -7.66 2.98
C ALA A 114 5.17 -6.77 1.73
N LEU A 115 3.99 -6.45 1.19
CA LEU A 115 3.86 -5.55 0.05
C LEU A 115 4.41 -4.15 0.38
N ARG A 116 4.00 -3.58 1.52
CA ARG A 116 4.46 -2.26 1.96
C ARG A 116 5.96 -2.23 2.17
N LYS A 117 6.50 -3.24 2.83
CA LYS A 117 7.95 -3.38 3.02
C LYS A 117 8.68 -3.46 1.67
N GLY A 118 8.20 -4.30 0.75
CA GLY A 118 8.80 -4.44 -0.58
C GLY A 118 8.81 -3.14 -1.38
N ILE A 119 7.72 -2.35 -1.32
CA ILE A 119 7.60 -1.04 -1.96
C ILE A 119 8.58 -0.03 -1.33
N LEU A 120 8.67 0.02 0.01
CA LEU A 120 9.61 0.90 0.70
C LEU A 120 11.07 0.52 0.41
N ASP A 121 11.39 -0.77 0.39
CA ASP A 121 12.74 -1.24 0.05
C ASP A 121 13.11 -0.90 -1.40
N LEU A 122 12.15 -0.96 -2.33
CA LEU A 122 12.35 -0.50 -3.70
C LEU A 122 12.57 1.02 -3.73
N THR A 123 11.76 1.80 -3.00
CA THR A 123 11.89 3.26 -2.90
C THR A 123 13.27 3.67 -2.40
N LYS A 124 13.79 2.98 -1.36
CA LYS A 124 15.15 3.20 -0.86
C LYS A 124 16.23 2.93 -1.92
N ARG A 125 16.06 1.85 -2.70
CA ARG A 125 16.99 1.52 -3.80
C ARG A 125 16.92 2.50 -4.96
N GLN A 126 15.73 3.07 -5.24
CA GLN A 126 15.53 4.10 -6.27
C GLN A 126 16.14 5.46 -5.87
N GLY A 127 16.38 5.65 -4.58
CA GLY A 127 17.10 6.79 -4.02
C GLY A 127 16.21 7.81 -3.34
N PHE A 128 16.83 8.54 -2.41
CA PHE A 128 16.24 9.66 -1.72
C PHE A 128 16.07 10.84 -2.69
N ARG A 129 14.88 11.36 -2.81
CA ARG A 129 14.53 12.41 -3.79
C ARG A 129 14.90 13.83 -3.34
N GLY A 130 15.23 13.97 -2.07
CA GLY A 130 15.56 15.24 -1.42
C GLY A 130 14.58 15.62 -0.32
N VAL A 131 14.85 16.73 0.31
CA VAL A 131 14.07 17.31 1.40
C VAL A 131 12.84 18.06 0.87
N LEU A 132 11.82 18.29 1.69
CA LEU A 132 10.54 18.84 1.24
C LEU A 132 10.67 20.27 0.71
N ASN A 133 11.43 21.12 1.38
CA ASN A 133 11.61 22.54 1.01
C ASN A 133 12.48 22.78 -0.23
N ASN A 134 13.20 21.78 -0.73
CA ASN A 134 14.01 21.83 -1.96
C ASN A 134 13.37 21.12 -3.15
N ASN A 135 12.20 20.52 -2.99
CA ASN A 135 11.54 19.84 -4.08
C ASN A 135 10.70 20.79 -4.92
N SER A 136 11.21 21.15 -6.09
CA SER A 136 10.42 21.68 -7.21
C SER A 136 9.50 20.61 -7.83
N PHE A 137 8.91 19.76 -7.01
CA PHE A 137 7.80 18.91 -7.42
C PHE A 137 6.53 19.72 -7.27
N ASP A 138 5.80 19.84 -8.37
CA ASP A 138 4.43 20.34 -8.40
C ASP A 138 3.58 19.55 -7.40
N ASN A 139 3.46 20.07 -6.17
CA ASN A 139 2.60 19.53 -5.11
C ASN A 139 1.12 19.83 -5.38
N SER A 140 0.71 19.96 -6.65
CA SER A 140 -0.68 20.24 -7.02
C SER A 140 -1.65 19.10 -6.74
N SER A 141 -1.19 17.96 -6.19
CA SER A 141 -2.06 16.82 -5.86
C SER A 141 -2.14 16.47 -4.36
N LEU A 142 -1.52 17.25 -3.46
CA LEU A 142 -1.52 16.97 -2.02
C LEU A 142 -2.00 18.15 -1.16
N THR A 143 -2.72 19.09 -1.75
CA THR A 143 -3.36 20.13 -0.97
C THR A 143 -4.77 19.71 -0.60
N ASP A 144 -4.92 18.95 0.48
CA ASP A 144 -6.01 19.24 1.38
C ASP A 144 -5.61 20.51 2.15
N ASN A 145 -6.25 21.61 1.75
CA ASN A 145 -6.06 22.93 2.32
C ASN A 145 -6.44 22.93 3.80
N SER A 146 -5.46 22.85 4.67
CA SER A 146 -5.54 23.45 6.00
C SER A 146 -4.19 24.12 6.27
N THR A 147 -4.02 25.33 5.70
CA THR A 147 -3.09 26.33 6.21
C THR A 147 -3.61 26.79 7.55
N ASP A 148 -3.33 26.02 8.57
CA ASP A 148 -3.26 26.47 9.95
C ASP A 148 -1.82 26.23 10.44
N GLU A 149 -1.23 27.28 11.00
CA GLU A 149 0.01 27.25 11.77
C GLU A 149 -0.17 26.28 12.97
N ASN A 150 -0.21 25.00 12.70
CA ASN A 150 -0.34 23.97 13.69
C ASN A 150 1.05 23.52 14.11
N THR A 151 1.59 24.19 15.12
CA THR A 151 2.52 23.62 16.05
C THR A 151 1.97 22.24 16.48
N LEU A 152 2.63 21.17 16.03
CA LEU A 152 2.22 19.81 16.37
C LEU A 152 2.29 19.65 17.89
N LYS A 153 1.13 19.57 18.54
CA LYS A 153 1.06 19.33 19.99
C LYS A 153 1.54 17.89 20.26
N ILE A 154 2.29 17.71 21.35
CA ILE A 154 2.86 16.42 21.77
C ILE A 154 1.77 15.33 21.84
N ASP A 155 0.57 15.67 22.22
CA ASP A 155 -0.58 14.75 22.31
C ASP A 155 -1.04 14.15 20.98
N SER A 156 -0.50 14.62 19.82
CA SER A 156 -0.81 14.10 18.49
C SER A 156 0.28 13.22 17.87
N LEU A 157 1.42 13.07 18.55
CA LEU A 157 2.55 12.26 18.05
C LEU A 157 2.42 10.80 18.54
N PHE A 158 1.95 9.92 17.65
CA PHE A 158 1.82 8.49 17.93
C PHE A 158 2.88 7.67 17.21
N LEU A 159 3.37 6.61 17.84
CA LEU A 159 4.29 5.67 17.21
C LEU A 159 3.68 5.09 15.94
N GLY A 160 4.49 5.02 14.89
CA GLY A 160 4.07 4.58 13.56
C GLY A 160 3.61 5.70 12.63
N ASN A 161 3.26 6.89 13.15
CA ASN A 161 2.89 8.05 12.33
C ASN A 161 4.07 8.56 11.51
N ILE A 162 3.75 9.12 10.35
CA ILE A 162 4.66 9.86 9.49
C ILE A 162 4.36 11.33 9.72
N VAL A 163 5.40 12.10 10.01
CA VAL A 163 5.29 13.53 10.31
C VAL A 163 6.41 14.28 9.60
N ALA A 164 6.15 15.54 9.25
CA ALA A 164 7.19 16.46 8.82
C ALA A 164 7.94 17.01 10.04
N GLY A 165 9.24 17.21 9.90
CA GLY A 165 10.07 17.84 10.94
C GLY A 165 11.24 18.61 10.32
N VAL A 166 11.82 19.50 11.11
CA VAL A 166 12.92 20.37 10.68
C VAL A 166 14.24 19.87 11.24
N VAL A 167 15.24 19.70 10.37
CA VAL A 167 16.61 19.31 10.75
C VAL A 167 17.25 20.43 11.56
N LYS A 168 17.64 20.15 12.80
CA LYS A 168 18.34 21.10 13.70
C LYS A 168 19.82 20.87 13.79
N GLU A 169 20.26 19.63 13.69
CA GLU A 169 21.66 19.28 13.77
C GLU A 169 21.96 18.06 12.89
N VAL A 170 23.10 18.11 12.21
CA VAL A 170 23.60 16.99 11.38
C VAL A 170 24.98 16.59 11.88
N SER A 171 25.10 15.38 12.38
CA SER A 171 26.38 14.77 12.79
C SER A 171 26.73 13.57 11.92
N LYS A 172 27.92 13.00 12.09
CA LYS A 172 28.34 11.80 11.36
C LYS A 172 27.50 10.55 11.70
N LYS A 173 26.86 10.52 12.87
CA LYS A 173 26.11 9.37 13.38
C LYS A 173 24.61 9.58 13.40
N ASN A 174 24.16 10.81 13.58
CA ASN A 174 22.77 11.13 13.85
C ASN A 174 22.38 12.45 13.19
N VAL A 175 21.09 12.60 12.89
CA VAL A 175 20.44 13.85 12.54
C VAL A 175 19.37 14.12 13.59
N SER A 176 19.40 15.30 14.23
CA SER A 176 18.38 15.77 15.14
C SER A 176 17.30 16.49 14.35
N VAL A 177 16.04 16.10 14.56
CA VAL A 177 14.86 16.65 13.86
C VAL A 177 13.88 17.19 14.90
N GLU A 178 13.50 18.44 14.76
CA GLU A 178 12.47 19.09 15.55
C GLU A 178 11.07 18.68 15.05
N LEU A 179 10.18 18.35 15.97
CA LEU A 179 8.82 17.87 15.73
C LEU A 179 7.82 18.72 16.54
N GLY A 180 7.80 20.04 16.30
CA GLY A 180 7.05 20.99 17.12
C GLY A 180 7.70 21.18 18.48
N GLU A 181 6.99 20.89 19.57
CA GLU A 181 7.54 20.99 20.95
C GLU A 181 8.44 19.80 21.34
N SER A 182 8.50 18.77 20.50
CA SER A 182 9.31 17.56 20.68
C SER A 182 10.48 17.50 19.69
N TYR A 183 11.38 16.54 19.90
CA TYR A 183 12.42 16.25 18.93
C TYR A 183 12.64 14.75 18.78
N GLY A 184 13.30 14.37 17.71
CA GLY A 184 13.65 13.00 17.46
C GLY A 184 15.03 12.86 16.85
N ILE A 185 15.58 11.64 16.92
CA ILE A 185 16.89 11.29 16.40
C ILE A 185 16.75 10.28 15.27
N LEU A 186 17.27 10.66 14.12
CA LEU A 186 17.41 9.81 12.96
C LEU A 186 18.84 9.25 12.93
N GLU A 187 18.99 7.98 13.27
CA GLU A 187 20.28 7.31 13.39
C GLU A 187 20.90 6.98 12.02
N TRP A 188 22.22 6.95 11.95
CA TRP A 188 22.98 6.54 10.77
C TRP A 188 22.57 5.17 10.25
N SER A 189 22.30 4.20 11.12
CA SER A 189 21.81 2.88 10.80
C SER A 189 20.58 2.89 9.88
N ASN A 190 19.70 3.88 10.05
CA ASN A 190 18.51 4.07 9.24
C ASN A 190 18.83 4.83 7.93
N ILE A 191 19.59 5.93 8.01
CA ILE A 191 19.94 6.76 6.86
C ILE A 191 20.75 5.96 5.84
N SER A 192 21.72 5.15 6.29
CA SER A 192 22.61 4.37 5.42
C SER A 192 21.91 3.30 4.59
N THR A 193 20.65 3.00 4.90
CA THR A 193 19.82 2.07 4.10
C THR A 193 19.29 2.69 2.81
N TRP A 194 19.35 4.01 2.72
CA TRP A 194 18.93 4.76 1.54
C TRP A 194 20.08 4.96 0.56
N LYS A 195 19.75 5.27 -0.67
CA LYS A 195 20.69 5.74 -1.69
C LYS A 195 20.45 7.23 -1.94
N ASN A 196 21.52 7.97 -2.24
CA ASN A 196 21.43 9.35 -2.70
C ASN A 196 21.21 9.37 -4.22
N GLY A 197 20.37 10.26 -4.69
CA GLY A 197 20.02 10.40 -6.09
C GLY A 197 18.67 9.77 -6.44
N ASN A 198 18.10 10.19 -7.55
CA ASN A 198 16.75 9.84 -7.97
C ASN A 198 16.78 9.25 -9.39
N ILE A 199 16.49 7.96 -9.52
CA ILE A 199 16.49 7.25 -10.80
C ILE A 199 15.47 7.84 -11.79
N LEU A 200 14.39 8.46 -11.31
CA LEU A 200 13.37 9.09 -12.16
C LEU A 200 13.83 10.42 -12.77
N LYS A 201 14.96 10.96 -12.29
CA LYS A 201 15.64 12.15 -12.83
C LYS A 201 16.94 11.78 -13.58
N ASP A 202 17.04 10.54 -14.08
CA ASP A 202 18.24 9.97 -14.72
C ASP A 202 19.52 10.01 -13.87
N LYS A 203 19.36 10.18 -12.55
CA LYS A 203 20.45 10.12 -11.58
C LYS A 203 20.60 8.70 -11.06
N ARG A 204 21.73 8.05 -11.34
CA ARG A 204 22.02 6.74 -10.75
C ARG A 204 22.16 6.86 -9.23
N PRO A 205 21.31 6.15 -8.46
CA PRO A 205 21.39 6.21 -7.00
C PRO A 205 22.72 5.65 -6.50
N ILE A 206 23.42 6.41 -5.69
CA ILE A 206 24.68 6.03 -5.06
C ILE A 206 24.48 5.78 -3.56
N LYS A 207 25.38 5.02 -2.95
CA LYS A 207 25.37 4.77 -1.51
C LYS A 207 25.66 6.06 -0.76
N ILE A 208 24.88 6.39 0.27
CA ILE A 208 25.14 7.50 1.17
C ILE A 208 26.30 7.10 2.10
N SER A 209 27.29 7.97 2.24
CA SER A 209 28.46 7.76 3.10
C SER A 209 28.44 8.60 4.39
N ASN A 210 27.68 9.71 4.35
CA ASN A 210 27.56 10.65 5.46
C ASN A 210 26.18 11.32 5.44
N PRO A 211 25.49 11.51 6.58
CA PRO A 211 24.23 12.24 6.65
C PRO A 211 24.26 13.63 5.99
N ALA A 212 25.37 14.35 6.09
CA ALA A 212 25.56 15.67 5.48
C ALA A 212 25.54 15.68 3.93
N GLU A 213 25.57 14.51 3.28
CA GLU A 213 25.38 14.42 1.82
C GLU A 213 23.93 14.67 1.39
N ILE A 214 22.97 14.49 2.30
CA ILE A 214 21.55 14.58 2.00
C ILE A 214 20.78 15.53 2.91
N PHE A 215 21.36 15.96 4.05
CA PHE A 215 20.72 16.87 4.99
C PHE A 215 21.58 18.06 5.33
N SER A 216 20.92 19.21 5.46
CA SER A 216 21.44 20.46 6.00
C SER A 216 20.56 20.95 7.13
N VAL A 217 21.10 21.78 8.02
CA VAL A 217 20.30 22.43 9.07
C VAL A 217 19.25 23.33 8.42
N GLY A 218 17.99 23.22 8.88
CA GLY A 218 16.84 23.92 8.30
C GLY A 218 16.08 23.13 7.24
N ASP A 219 16.57 21.96 6.82
CA ASP A 219 15.83 21.11 5.91
C ASP A 219 14.54 20.56 6.55
N GLU A 220 13.47 20.53 5.77
CA GLU A 220 12.22 19.89 6.15
C GLU A 220 12.18 18.46 5.61
N VAL A 221 11.93 17.49 6.49
CA VAL A 221 12.01 16.06 6.18
C VAL A 221 10.79 15.30 6.70
N GLU A 222 10.35 14.29 5.95
CA GLU A 222 9.37 13.32 6.43
C GLU A 222 10.07 12.22 7.23
N VAL A 223 9.57 11.96 8.42
CA VAL A 223 10.07 10.90 9.30
C VAL A 223 8.92 10.09 9.88
N ARG A 224 9.19 8.81 10.11
CA ARG A 224 8.29 7.93 10.86
C ARG A 224 8.73 7.87 12.31
N LEU A 225 7.79 8.02 13.24
CA LEU A 225 8.02 7.81 14.66
C LEU A 225 8.10 6.29 14.93
N ALA A 226 9.32 5.78 15.11
CA ALA A 226 9.55 4.33 15.25
C ALA A 226 9.44 3.87 16.70
N ASP A 227 9.96 4.65 17.63
CA ASP A 227 10.00 4.33 19.05
C ASP A 227 10.16 5.63 19.84
N TYR A 228 9.91 5.56 21.17
CA TYR A 228 10.10 6.69 22.08
C TYR A 228 11.02 6.31 23.24
N ASP A 229 12.14 7.00 23.33
CA ASP A 229 13.09 6.83 24.42
C ASP A 229 12.66 7.69 25.62
N SER A 230 11.90 7.07 26.53
CA SER A 230 11.36 7.74 27.71
C SER A 230 12.42 8.22 28.72
N LYS A 231 13.64 7.65 28.67
CA LYS A 231 14.76 8.05 29.56
C LYS A 231 15.39 9.38 29.11
N ASN A 232 15.48 9.55 27.80
CA ASN A 232 16.15 10.70 27.19
C ASN A 232 15.16 11.67 26.54
N ASN A 233 13.87 11.38 26.59
CA ASN A 233 12.74 12.21 26.15
C ASN A 233 12.83 12.61 24.66
N PHE A 234 13.10 11.64 23.78
CA PHE A 234 13.10 11.87 22.33
C PHE A 234 12.50 10.69 21.55
N PHE A 235 12.05 10.96 20.32
CA PHE A 235 11.62 9.94 19.40
C PHE A 235 12.78 9.34 18.61
N ARG A 236 12.82 8.00 18.48
CA ARG A 236 13.65 7.33 17.48
C ARG A 236 12.94 7.39 16.14
N LEU A 237 13.61 7.96 15.16
CA LEU A 237 13.05 8.24 13.85
C LEU A 237 13.53 7.28 12.79
N GLN A 238 12.70 7.07 11.79
CA GLN A 238 13.06 6.45 10.51
C GLN A 238 12.84 7.44 9.39
N LEU A 239 13.84 7.63 8.53
CA LEU A 239 13.68 8.42 7.31
C LEU A 239 12.55 7.83 6.47
N TYR A 240 11.61 8.67 6.11
CA TYR A 240 10.50 8.31 5.26
C TYR A 240 10.49 9.15 4.00
N GLN A 241 9.93 8.61 2.97
CA GLN A 241 9.62 9.27 1.73
C GLN A 241 8.49 8.49 1.09
N GLU A 242 7.44 9.18 0.66
CA GLU A 242 6.30 8.53 0.04
C GLU A 242 6.71 7.78 -1.24
N PRO A 243 6.33 6.49 -1.38
CA PRO A 243 6.63 5.73 -2.58
C PRO A 243 5.90 6.27 -3.81
N LEU A 244 6.61 6.51 -4.91
CA LEU A 244 6.01 6.82 -6.21
C LEU A 244 5.58 5.57 -6.97
N VAL A 245 6.12 4.42 -6.58
CA VAL A 245 5.78 3.12 -7.15
C VAL A 245 4.70 2.46 -6.32
N ASN A 246 3.92 1.61 -6.97
CA ASN A 246 2.90 0.85 -6.30
C ASN A 246 2.97 -0.63 -6.72
N GLY A 247 2.23 -1.50 -6.06
CA GLY A 247 2.25 -2.92 -6.33
C GLY A 247 0.97 -3.59 -5.86
N ALA A 248 0.90 -4.90 -6.05
CA ALA A 248 -0.20 -5.71 -5.55
C ALA A 248 0.32 -7.08 -5.11
N LEU A 249 -0.42 -7.72 -4.20
CA LEU A 249 -0.19 -9.09 -3.78
C LEU A 249 -1.54 -9.81 -3.66
N LEU A 250 -1.59 -11.02 -4.18
CA LEU A 250 -2.72 -11.92 -4.05
C LEU A 250 -2.20 -13.30 -3.65
N ALA A 251 -2.77 -13.88 -2.61
CA ALA A 251 -2.52 -15.27 -2.24
C ALA A 251 -3.80 -16.09 -2.39
N MET A 252 -3.66 -17.26 -3.02
CA MET A 252 -4.75 -18.14 -3.35
C MET A 252 -4.42 -19.58 -2.99
N ASN A 253 -5.40 -20.32 -2.50
CA ASN A 253 -5.28 -21.75 -2.33
C ASN A 253 -5.28 -22.42 -3.72
N PRO A 254 -4.20 -23.11 -4.12
CA PRO A 254 -4.09 -23.68 -5.47
C PRO A 254 -5.06 -24.83 -5.73
N THR A 255 -5.58 -25.48 -4.68
CA THR A 255 -6.48 -26.61 -4.80
C THR A 255 -7.94 -26.18 -4.86
N SER A 256 -8.35 -25.25 -3.99
CA SER A 256 -9.76 -24.79 -3.94
C SER A 256 -10.01 -23.53 -4.79
N GLY A 257 -8.98 -22.79 -5.16
CA GLY A 257 -9.12 -21.51 -5.86
C GLY A 257 -9.53 -20.34 -4.94
N GLU A 258 -9.66 -20.59 -3.64
CA GLU A 258 -10.04 -19.56 -2.66
C GLU A 258 -8.96 -18.50 -2.51
N VAL A 259 -9.36 -17.22 -2.57
CA VAL A 259 -8.47 -16.10 -2.34
C VAL A 259 -8.33 -15.84 -0.85
N LEU A 260 -7.15 -16.15 -0.30
CA LEU A 260 -6.85 -16.03 1.14
C LEU A 260 -6.44 -14.60 1.51
N SER A 261 -5.79 -13.87 0.60
CA SER A 261 -5.45 -12.46 0.78
C SER A 261 -5.41 -11.70 -0.53
N MET A 262 -5.72 -10.39 -0.46
CA MET A 262 -5.72 -9.49 -1.61
C MET A 262 -5.34 -8.08 -1.15
N THR A 263 -4.25 -7.55 -1.68
CA THR A 263 -3.79 -6.18 -1.42
C THR A 263 -3.46 -5.52 -2.75
N GLY A 264 -4.11 -4.40 -3.06
CA GLY A 264 -4.03 -3.75 -4.37
C GLY A 264 -3.15 -2.51 -4.43
N GLY A 265 -2.50 -2.12 -3.32
CA GLY A 265 -1.68 -0.92 -3.26
C GLY A 265 -0.97 -0.73 -1.93
N TYR A 266 -0.12 0.31 -1.89
CA TYR A 266 0.63 0.71 -0.70
C TYR A 266 -0.28 1.20 0.42
N ARG A 267 -1.26 2.06 0.10
CA ARG A 267 -2.22 2.64 1.05
C ARG A 267 -3.58 2.83 0.34
N TYR A 268 -4.63 2.20 0.91
CA TYR A 268 -5.97 2.25 0.33
C TYR A 268 -6.54 3.67 0.28
N GLY A 269 -6.35 4.46 1.34
CA GLY A 269 -6.85 5.85 1.42
C GLY A 269 -6.25 6.79 0.37
N GLU A 270 -5.08 6.48 -0.18
CA GLU A 270 -4.44 7.25 -1.25
C GLU A 270 -4.89 6.78 -2.66
N SER A 271 -5.19 5.49 -2.79
CA SER A 271 -5.61 4.90 -4.06
C SER A 271 -6.48 3.67 -3.84
N GLU A 272 -7.76 3.80 -4.11
CA GLU A 272 -8.71 2.67 -4.11
C GLU A 272 -8.52 1.72 -5.30
N PHE A 273 -7.67 2.08 -6.26
CA PHE A 273 -7.40 1.27 -7.44
C PHE A 273 -6.73 -0.05 -7.05
N ASN A 274 -7.49 -1.14 -7.10
CA ASN A 274 -7.01 -2.47 -6.74
C ASN A 274 -6.20 -3.09 -7.88
N ARG A 275 -4.89 -2.97 -7.80
CA ARG A 275 -3.96 -3.43 -8.85
C ARG A 275 -3.92 -4.93 -9.00
N SER A 276 -4.35 -5.69 -7.99
CA SER A 276 -4.41 -7.16 -8.11
C SER A 276 -5.48 -7.65 -9.11
N ILE A 277 -6.50 -6.81 -9.40
CA ILE A 277 -7.62 -7.19 -10.28
C ILE A 277 -7.93 -6.17 -11.38
N GLN A 278 -7.53 -4.89 -11.22
CA GLN A 278 -7.88 -3.81 -12.15
C GLN A 278 -6.71 -3.41 -13.06
N ALA A 279 -5.46 -3.67 -12.64
CA ALA A 279 -4.29 -3.31 -13.44
C ALA A 279 -4.08 -4.33 -14.55
N LEU A 280 -4.41 -3.96 -15.77
CA LEU A 280 -4.10 -4.74 -16.95
C LEU A 280 -2.60 -4.63 -17.23
N ARG A 281 -1.88 -5.73 -17.04
CA ARG A 281 -0.43 -5.82 -17.25
C ARG A 281 -0.11 -7.01 -18.14
N GLN A 282 0.98 -6.88 -18.90
CA GLN A 282 1.49 -7.96 -19.72
C GLN A 282 1.91 -9.13 -18.80
N PRO A 283 1.38 -10.35 -19.02
CA PRO A 283 1.69 -11.51 -18.18
C PRO A 283 3.14 -11.98 -18.30
N GLY A 284 3.80 -11.65 -19.40
CA GLY A 284 5.16 -12.11 -19.68
C GLY A 284 5.26 -13.62 -19.64
N SER A 285 6.35 -14.14 -19.04
CA SER A 285 6.58 -15.59 -18.93
C SER A 285 5.55 -16.36 -18.10
N SER A 286 4.69 -15.68 -17.34
CA SER A 286 3.57 -16.33 -16.64
C SER A 286 2.53 -16.91 -17.60
N PHE A 287 2.55 -16.50 -18.89
CA PHE A 287 1.69 -17.05 -19.92
C PHE A 287 2.20 -18.40 -20.47
N LYS A 288 3.50 -18.71 -20.28
CA LYS A 288 4.10 -19.95 -20.82
C LYS A 288 3.40 -21.23 -20.37
N PRO A 289 3.01 -21.42 -19.11
CA PRO A 289 2.25 -22.60 -18.71
C PRO A 289 1.02 -22.87 -19.56
N ILE A 290 0.30 -21.83 -20.01
CA ILE A 290 -0.88 -21.97 -20.89
C ILE A 290 -0.45 -22.51 -22.26
N VAL A 291 0.61 -21.98 -22.87
CA VAL A 291 1.15 -22.46 -24.15
C VAL A 291 1.57 -23.93 -24.04
N TYR A 292 2.28 -24.28 -22.97
CA TYR A 292 2.77 -25.63 -22.76
C TYR A 292 1.65 -26.63 -22.39
N SER A 293 0.62 -26.19 -21.67
CA SER A 293 -0.58 -27.02 -21.43
C SER A 293 -1.31 -27.31 -22.74
N ALA A 294 -1.50 -26.30 -23.59
CA ALA A 294 -2.08 -26.49 -24.93
C ALA A 294 -1.24 -27.45 -25.79
N ALA A 295 0.08 -27.43 -25.66
CA ALA A 295 0.96 -28.37 -26.35
C ALA A 295 0.76 -29.81 -25.87
N LEU A 296 0.69 -30.02 -24.55
CA LEU A 296 0.47 -31.35 -23.99
C LEU A 296 -0.90 -31.92 -24.42
N ASP A 297 -1.91 -31.08 -24.45
CA ASP A 297 -3.26 -31.46 -24.91
C ASP A 297 -3.29 -31.76 -26.43
N ALA A 298 -2.44 -31.08 -27.18
CA ALA A 298 -2.23 -31.34 -28.62
C ALA A 298 -1.35 -32.58 -28.92
N GLY A 299 -0.96 -33.35 -27.91
CA GLY A 299 -0.21 -34.59 -28.06
C GLY A 299 1.31 -34.48 -27.91
N PHE A 300 1.85 -33.28 -27.60
CA PHE A 300 3.25 -33.18 -27.20
C PHE A 300 3.48 -33.86 -25.86
N THR A 301 4.72 -34.28 -25.64
CA THR A 301 5.15 -34.84 -24.35
C THR A 301 6.22 -33.98 -23.71
N LEU A 302 6.49 -34.18 -22.43
CA LEU A 302 7.58 -33.49 -21.73
C LEU A 302 8.96 -33.72 -22.35
N SER A 303 9.10 -34.81 -23.12
CA SER A 303 10.32 -35.20 -23.85
C SER A 303 10.34 -34.67 -25.29
N SER A 304 9.24 -34.11 -25.79
CA SER A 304 9.19 -33.57 -27.17
C SER A 304 10.30 -32.55 -27.36
N ALA A 305 11.00 -32.65 -28.50
CA ALA A 305 12.14 -31.82 -28.81
C ALA A 305 11.69 -30.46 -29.38
N LEU A 306 12.20 -29.39 -28.80
CA LEU A 306 12.03 -28.02 -29.29
C LEU A 306 13.39 -27.47 -29.72
N ILE A 307 13.38 -26.50 -30.62
CA ILE A 307 14.62 -25.87 -31.13
C ILE A 307 14.75 -24.47 -30.51
N ASP A 308 15.78 -24.30 -29.70
CA ASP A 308 16.21 -23.01 -29.15
C ASP A 308 17.27 -22.40 -30.05
N SER A 309 16.84 -21.64 -31.04
CA SER A 309 17.69 -20.96 -32.02
C SER A 309 17.20 -19.55 -32.31
N PRO A 310 18.07 -18.64 -32.76
CA PRO A 310 17.68 -17.30 -33.17
C PRO A 310 16.56 -17.32 -34.22
N ARG A 311 15.61 -16.39 -34.08
CA ARG A 311 14.46 -16.21 -34.99
C ARG A 311 14.31 -14.73 -35.32
N ALA A 312 13.77 -14.44 -36.49
CA ALA A 312 13.45 -13.08 -36.91
C ALA A 312 12.06 -13.06 -37.56
N TYR A 313 11.29 -12.06 -37.26
CA TYR A 313 9.91 -11.90 -37.72
C TYR A 313 9.73 -10.50 -38.29
N ALA A 314 9.14 -10.39 -39.46
CA ALA A 314 8.72 -9.11 -40.00
C ALA A 314 7.44 -8.65 -39.21
N THR A 315 7.52 -7.50 -38.60
CA THR A 315 6.37 -6.86 -37.92
C THR A 315 6.02 -5.63 -38.72
N GLY A 316 4.81 -5.54 -39.26
CA GLY A 316 4.34 -4.36 -39.99
C GLY A 316 3.14 -4.70 -40.88
N ALA A 317 2.25 -3.73 -41.05
CA ALA A 317 1.13 -3.82 -41.97
C ALA A 317 1.64 -3.95 -43.42
N GLU A 318 0.85 -4.57 -44.29
CA GLU A 318 1.10 -4.85 -45.69
C GLU A 318 1.35 -3.62 -46.61
N THR A 319 1.71 -2.45 -46.05
CA THR A 319 2.05 -1.25 -46.83
C THR A 319 3.56 -1.12 -46.91
N ALA A 320 4.03 -1.21 -48.15
CA ALA A 320 5.43 -1.19 -48.58
C ALA A 320 6.29 -0.09 -47.90
N GLY A 321 7.38 -0.50 -47.26
CA GLY A 321 8.52 0.37 -47.00
C GLY A 321 9.23 0.22 -45.67
N ASP A 322 8.55 0.00 -44.56
CA ASP A 322 9.15 0.01 -43.20
C ASP A 322 8.77 -1.23 -42.36
N ALA A 323 9.07 -2.44 -42.85
CA ALA A 323 8.92 -3.65 -42.06
C ALA A 323 9.96 -3.66 -40.93
N GLU A 324 9.54 -3.37 -39.72
CA GLU A 324 10.38 -3.53 -38.53
C GLU A 324 10.63 -5.03 -38.30
N ILE A 325 11.89 -5.42 -38.14
CA ILE A 325 12.25 -6.82 -37.86
C ILE A 325 12.33 -7.05 -36.36
N TRP A 326 11.42 -7.85 -35.85
CA TRP A 326 11.46 -8.29 -34.47
C TRP A 326 12.34 -9.53 -34.29
N THR A 327 13.41 -9.43 -33.50
CA THR A 327 14.33 -10.51 -33.16
C THR A 327 14.25 -10.85 -31.68
N PRO A 328 13.35 -11.78 -31.27
CA PRO A 328 13.25 -12.20 -29.89
C PRO A 328 14.55 -12.88 -29.41
N LYS A 329 14.79 -12.76 -28.08
CA LYS A 329 15.95 -13.35 -27.43
C LYS A 329 15.58 -14.06 -26.13
N ASN A 330 16.38 -15.04 -25.73
CA ASN A 330 16.34 -15.57 -24.38
C ASN A 330 16.93 -14.57 -23.38
N TYR A 331 16.59 -14.71 -22.09
CA TYR A 331 17.28 -13.97 -21.04
C TYR A 331 18.79 -14.30 -21.04
N GLY A 332 19.62 -13.27 -21.10
CA GLY A 332 21.09 -13.40 -21.19
C GLY A 332 21.63 -13.80 -22.55
N ASP A 333 20.82 -13.70 -23.63
CA ASP A 333 21.21 -13.89 -25.06
C ASP A 333 21.82 -15.27 -25.40
N LYS A 334 21.63 -16.27 -24.52
CA LYS A 334 22.16 -17.63 -24.72
C LYS A 334 21.15 -18.52 -25.42
N VAL A 335 21.63 -19.35 -26.36
CA VAL A 335 20.84 -20.38 -27.01
C VAL A 335 21.39 -21.77 -26.66
N MET A 336 20.50 -22.76 -26.59
CA MET A 336 20.82 -24.12 -26.15
C MET A 336 20.70 -25.19 -27.29
N GLY A 337 20.25 -24.81 -28.46
CA GLY A 337 20.02 -25.75 -29.56
C GLY A 337 18.78 -26.63 -29.29
N LYS A 338 18.93 -27.95 -29.46
CA LYS A 338 17.84 -28.90 -29.25
C LYS A 338 17.62 -29.13 -27.74
N VAL A 339 16.40 -28.81 -27.24
CA VAL A 339 16.00 -28.95 -25.82
C VAL A 339 14.70 -29.73 -25.73
N SER A 340 14.43 -30.37 -24.57
CA SER A 340 13.12 -30.95 -24.31
C SER A 340 12.10 -29.86 -23.93
N LEU A 341 10.82 -30.13 -24.17
CA LEU A 341 9.70 -29.27 -23.76
C LEU A 341 9.79 -28.95 -22.26
N ARG A 342 10.07 -29.95 -21.41
CA ARG A 342 10.33 -29.75 -19.97
C ARG A 342 11.44 -28.73 -19.71
N THR A 343 12.58 -28.89 -20.36
CA THR A 343 13.75 -28.00 -20.18
C THR A 343 13.41 -26.56 -20.61
N ALA A 344 12.71 -26.41 -21.74
CA ALA A 344 12.32 -25.11 -22.24
C ALA A 344 11.40 -24.36 -21.27
N LEU A 345 10.42 -25.05 -20.65
CA LEU A 345 9.54 -24.49 -19.64
C LEU A 345 10.30 -24.17 -18.34
N VAL A 346 11.05 -25.11 -17.80
CA VAL A 346 11.80 -24.96 -16.52
C VAL A 346 12.79 -23.79 -16.59
N LYS A 347 13.49 -23.65 -17.74
CA LYS A 347 14.44 -22.55 -17.95
C LYS A 347 13.77 -21.28 -18.50
N SER A 348 12.45 -21.33 -18.69
CA SER A 348 11.67 -20.20 -19.22
C SER A 348 12.25 -19.63 -20.53
N LEU A 349 12.71 -20.50 -21.44
CA LEU A 349 13.29 -20.09 -22.71
C LEU A 349 12.22 -19.43 -23.61
N ASN A 350 12.57 -18.31 -24.25
CA ASN A 350 11.65 -17.58 -25.10
C ASN A 350 11.57 -18.18 -26.52
N LEU A 351 12.73 -18.43 -27.13
CA LEU A 351 12.81 -18.86 -28.52
C LEU A 351 12.08 -20.19 -28.79
N PRO A 352 12.29 -21.27 -27.98
CA PRO A 352 11.55 -22.51 -28.19
C PRO A 352 10.04 -22.35 -27.86
N THR A 353 9.66 -21.44 -26.94
CA THR A 353 8.24 -21.17 -26.65
C THR A 353 7.55 -20.49 -27.83
N ILE A 354 8.22 -19.55 -28.50
CA ILE A 354 7.69 -18.89 -29.69
C ILE A 354 7.52 -19.92 -30.82
N GLY A 355 8.53 -20.77 -31.07
CA GLY A 355 8.43 -21.83 -32.06
C GLY A 355 7.32 -22.83 -31.78
N LEU A 356 7.11 -23.20 -30.51
CA LEU A 356 6.01 -24.04 -30.08
C LEU A 356 4.65 -23.36 -30.34
N CYS A 357 4.54 -22.06 -30.05
CA CYS A 357 3.31 -21.30 -30.30
C CYS A 357 2.98 -21.20 -31.82
N GLU A 358 3.99 -21.11 -32.68
CA GLU A 358 3.82 -21.17 -34.14
C GLU A 358 3.29 -22.53 -34.59
N GLU A 359 3.89 -23.62 -34.09
CA GLU A 359 3.51 -24.99 -34.42
C GLU A 359 2.08 -25.30 -33.99
N LEU A 360 1.68 -24.89 -32.80
CA LEU A 360 0.32 -25.02 -32.27
C LEU A 360 -0.69 -24.12 -32.97
N LYS A 361 -0.24 -23.09 -33.64
CA LYS A 361 -1.00 -21.93 -34.15
C LYS A 361 -1.57 -21.06 -33.03
N PRO A 362 -1.36 -19.73 -33.05
CA PRO A 362 -1.80 -18.81 -31.98
C PRO A 362 -3.30 -18.91 -31.64
N LYS A 363 -4.16 -19.21 -32.63
CA LYS A 363 -5.60 -19.38 -32.43
C LYS A 363 -5.94 -20.51 -31.43
N LEU A 364 -5.20 -21.62 -31.46
CA LEU A 364 -5.39 -22.73 -30.52
C LEU A 364 -4.99 -22.30 -29.10
N VAL A 365 -3.86 -21.64 -28.94
CA VAL A 365 -3.39 -21.15 -27.63
C VAL A 365 -4.37 -20.13 -27.04
N ILE A 366 -4.91 -19.22 -27.88
CA ILE A 366 -5.95 -18.26 -27.44
C ILE A 366 -7.23 -18.99 -27.00
N ALA A 367 -7.67 -20.00 -27.75
CA ALA A 367 -8.85 -20.79 -27.39
C ALA A 367 -8.63 -21.54 -26.06
N TYR A 368 -7.43 -22.06 -25.85
CA TYR A 368 -7.04 -22.78 -24.64
C TYR A 368 -6.93 -21.86 -23.39
N SER A 369 -6.68 -20.57 -23.60
CA SER A 369 -6.55 -19.58 -22.52
C SER A 369 -7.89 -19.03 -22.02
N ARG A 370 -9.00 -19.40 -22.63
CA ARG A 370 -10.38 -18.99 -22.29
C ARG A 370 -11.09 -20.03 -21.45
#